data_9848d0ddb8651f6d65502691c00c7257
#
_entry.id   9848d0ddb8651f6d65502691c00c7257
#
_cell.length_a   1.000
_cell.length_b   1.000
_cell.length_c   1.000
_cell.angle_alpha   90.00
_cell.angle_beta   90.00
_cell.angle_gamma   90.00
#
_symmetry.space_group_name_H-M   'P 1'
#
loop_
_entity.id
_entity.type
_entity.pdbx_description
1 polymer ?
#
loop_
_entity_poly.entity_id
_entity_poly.type
_entity_poly.pdbx_seq_one_letter_code
_entity_poly.pdbx_strand_id
1 'polypeptide(L)'
;MSNIQLFSLILMGGFYIYAGFSHFRVPKFFLKITPKWVPYPEKVNILVGVIEVVLGAGLFFAATRHYAAWGIIALLIAVFPANVYHFQKSLKKKKYVVGTLIRLPIQLLLMYWAYSFV
;
A
#
# COMPACT_ATOMS: atom_id res chain seq x y z
N MET A 1 20.51 2.88 14.67
CA MET A 1 19.81 3.49 13.52
C MET A 1 20.24 4.95 13.42
N SER A 2 20.64 5.39 12.23
CA SER A 2 21.00 6.78 12.02
C SER A 2 19.78 7.69 12.05
N ASN A 3 19.99 9.01 12.14
CA ASN A 3 18.89 9.98 12.11
C ASN A 3 18.11 9.91 10.78
N ILE A 4 18.83 9.70 9.68
CA ILE A 4 18.20 9.55 8.36
C ILE A 4 17.34 8.29 8.30
N GLN A 5 17.85 7.18 8.83
CA GLN A 5 17.08 5.93 8.88
C GLN A 5 15.85 6.07 9.77
N LEU A 6 15.98 6.74 10.90
CA LEU A 6 14.85 6.98 11.80
C LEU A 6 13.78 7.84 11.13
N PHE A 7 14.18 8.91 10.44
CA PHE A 7 13.27 9.76 9.70
C PHE A 7 12.54 8.97 8.61
N SER A 8 13.28 8.15 7.86
CA SER A 8 12.72 7.29 6.83
C SER A 8 11.71 6.29 7.40
N LEU A 9 12.01 5.72 8.57
CA LEU A 9 11.12 4.79 9.27
C LEU A 9 9.82 5.47 9.68
N ILE A 10 9.90 6.67 10.25
CA ILE A 10 8.73 7.45 10.68
C ILE A 10 7.85 7.79 9.46
N LEU A 11 8.47 8.18 8.34
CA LEU A 11 7.72 8.48 7.13
C LEU A 11 6.97 7.26 6.62
N MET A 12 7.64 6.10 6.54
CA MET A 12 7.00 4.89 6.04
C MET A 12 5.90 4.39 6.95
N GLY A 13 6.18 4.32 8.27
CA GLY A 13 5.19 3.89 9.24
C GLY A 13 3.97 4.80 9.26
N GLY A 14 4.20 6.11 9.26
CA GLY A 14 3.12 7.10 9.22
C GLY A 14 2.33 7.02 7.93
N PHE A 15 3.00 6.84 6.79
CA PHE A 15 2.36 6.70 5.49
C PHE A 15 1.40 5.50 5.47
N TYR A 16 1.84 4.34 5.95
CA TYR A 16 0.99 3.14 5.94
C TYR A 16 -0.15 3.21 6.94
N ILE A 17 0.06 3.83 8.10
CA ILE A 17 -1.04 4.08 9.04
C ILE A 17 -2.09 4.98 8.39
N TYR A 18 -1.66 6.06 7.76
CA TYR A 18 -2.57 6.97 7.05
C TYR A 18 -3.30 6.26 5.90
N ALA A 19 -2.56 5.49 5.10
CA ALA A 19 -3.13 4.75 3.98
C ALA A 19 -4.18 3.73 4.47
N GLY A 20 -3.89 3.04 5.58
CA GLY A 20 -4.83 2.10 6.18
C GLY A 20 -6.11 2.77 6.63
N PHE A 21 -6.01 3.91 7.30
CA PHE A 21 -7.18 4.68 7.68
C PHE A 21 -7.97 5.18 6.49
N SER A 22 -7.29 5.50 5.38
CA SER A 22 -7.96 5.96 4.16
C SER A 22 -8.90 4.90 3.59
N HIS A 23 -8.61 3.61 3.76
CA HIS A 23 -9.50 2.53 3.35
C HIS A 23 -10.85 2.60 4.08
N PHE A 24 -10.87 3.10 5.31
CA PHE A 24 -12.10 3.24 6.09
C PHE A 24 -12.79 4.57 5.82
N ARG A 25 -12.03 5.62 5.56
CA ARG A 25 -12.56 6.98 5.37
C ARG A 25 -13.13 7.19 3.96
N VAL A 26 -12.48 6.67 2.94
CA VAL A 26 -12.88 6.82 1.55
C VAL A 26 -12.98 5.46 0.84
N PRO A 27 -13.82 4.54 1.34
CA PRO A 27 -13.88 3.18 0.81
C PRO A 27 -14.31 3.13 -0.66
N LYS A 28 -15.12 4.07 -1.11
CA LYS A 28 -15.60 4.11 -2.50
C LYS A 28 -14.46 4.23 -3.50
N PHE A 29 -13.42 4.99 -3.18
CA PHE A 29 -12.26 5.12 -4.06
C PHE A 29 -11.58 3.77 -4.27
N PHE A 30 -11.34 3.03 -3.18
CA PHE A 30 -10.64 1.74 -3.26
C PHE A 30 -11.50 0.68 -3.92
N LEU A 31 -12.82 0.71 -3.70
CA LEU A 31 -13.74 -0.24 -4.34
C LEU A 31 -13.78 -0.04 -5.86
N LYS A 32 -13.65 1.18 -6.34
CA LYS A 32 -13.62 1.48 -7.78
C LYS A 32 -12.41 0.85 -8.48
N ILE A 33 -11.29 0.72 -7.79
CA ILE A 33 -10.05 0.17 -8.36
C ILE A 33 -9.84 -1.31 -8.02
N THR A 34 -10.76 -1.91 -7.27
CA THR A 34 -10.70 -3.34 -6.96
C THR A 34 -11.08 -4.15 -8.20
N PRO A 35 -10.25 -5.12 -8.63
CA PRO A 35 -10.61 -5.98 -9.76
C PRO A 35 -11.92 -6.72 -9.51
N LYS A 36 -12.69 -6.94 -10.56
CA LYS A 36 -14.02 -7.57 -10.46
C LYS A 36 -13.96 -9.02 -9.97
N TRP A 37 -12.82 -9.69 -10.15
CA TRP A 37 -12.66 -11.09 -9.72
C TRP A 37 -12.41 -11.23 -8.22
N VAL A 38 -12.21 -10.13 -7.51
CA VAL A 38 -11.99 -10.16 -6.06
C VAL A 38 -13.32 -10.46 -5.36
N PRO A 39 -13.40 -11.52 -4.55
CA PRO A 39 -14.62 -11.83 -3.78
C PRO A 39 -14.76 -10.88 -2.60
N TYR A 40 -16.01 -10.54 -2.26
CA TYR A 40 -16.32 -9.69 -1.10
C TYR A 40 -15.45 -8.43 -1.03
N PRO A 41 -15.47 -7.57 -2.06
CA PRO A 41 -14.52 -6.45 -2.16
C PRO A 41 -14.58 -5.50 -0.96
N GLU A 42 -15.73 -5.31 -0.35
CA GLU A 42 -15.89 -4.45 0.82
C GLU A 42 -15.15 -5.00 2.03
N LYS A 43 -15.23 -6.32 2.25
CA LYS A 43 -14.52 -6.99 3.33
C LYS A 43 -13.00 -7.00 3.08
N VAL A 44 -12.61 -7.21 1.83
CA VAL A 44 -11.18 -7.17 1.44
C VAL A 44 -10.62 -5.77 1.67
N ASN A 45 -11.38 -4.72 1.33
CA ASN A 45 -10.96 -3.35 1.56
C ASN A 45 -10.69 -3.07 3.06
N ILE A 46 -11.59 -3.51 3.93
CA ILE A 46 -11.43 -3.36 5.38
C ILE A 46 -10.20 -4.13 5.85
N LEU A 47 -10.03 -5.37 5.39
CA LEU A 47 -8.90 -6.21 5.76
C LEU A 47 -7.57 -5.57 5.36
N VAL A 48 -7.47 -5.06 4.13
CA VAL A 48 -6.26 -4.37 3.66
C VAL A 48 -5.97 -3.16 4.53
N GLY A 49 -6.98 -2.36 4.86
CA GLY A 49 -6.82 -1.20 5.71
C GLY A 49 -6.28 -1.56 7.10
N VAL A 50 -6.83 -2.60 7.72
CA VAL A 50 -6.37 -3.09 9.03
C VAL A 50 -4.92 -3.57 8.93
N ILE A 51 -4.60 -4.35 7.90
CA ILE A 51 -3.24 -4.87 7.70
C ILE A 51 -2.25 -3.72 7.53
N GLU A 52 -2.59 -2.69 6.76
CA GLU A 52 -1.72 -1.53 6.56
C GLU A 52 -1.45 -0.78 7.86
N VAL A 53 -2.48 -0.56 8.69
CA VAL A 53 -2.31 0.09 9.99
C VAL A 53 -1.42 -0.74 10.90
N VAL A 54 -1.67 -2.05 10.97
CA VAL A 54 -0.89 -2.95 11.83
C VAL A 54 0.56 -3.01 11.38
N LEU A 55 0.82 -3.13 10.08
CA LEU A 55 2.18 -3.19 9.54
C LEU A 55 2.91 -1.87 9.74
N GLY A 56 2.24 -0.74 9.50
CA GLY A 56 2.81 0.58 9.72
C GLY A 56 3.21 0.76 11.19
N ALA A 57 2.34 0.39 12.11
CA ALA A 57 2.63 0.45 13.54
C ALA A 57 3.76 -0.51 13.93
N GLY A 58 3.80 -1.69 13.33
CA GLY A 58 4.83 -2.70 13.60
C GLY A 58 6.23 -2.26 13.22
N LEU A 59 6.38 -1.34 12.28
CA LEU A 59 7.68 -0.79 11.92
C LEU A 59 8.32 -0.01 13.06
N PHE A 60 7.54 0.58 13.95
CA PHE A 60 8.06 1.40 15.03
C PHE A 60 8.66 0.60 16.17
N PHE A 61 8.41 -0.70 16.24
CA PHE A 61 8.94 -1.56 17.30
C PHE A 61 10.05 -2.45 16.75
N ALA A 62 11.22 -2.40 17.39
CA ALA A 62 12.39 -3.16 16.93
C ALA A 62 12.10 -4.66 16.81
N ALA A 63 11.30 -5.22 17.74
CA ALA A 63 10.99 -6.65 17.76
C ALA A 63 10.13 -7.09 16.57
N THR A 64 9.30 -6.20 16.02
CA THR A 64 8.37 -6.54 14.93
C THR A 64 8.75 -5.92 13.58
N ARG A 65 9.74 -5.02 13.56
CA ARG A 65 10.11 -4.26 12.36
C ARG A 65 10.44 -5.14 11.17
N HIS A 66 11.25 -6.17 11.38
CA HIS A 66 11.63 -7.12 10.33
C HIS A 66 10.40 -7.78 9.69
N TYR A 67 9.49 -8.26 10.52
CA TYR A 67 8.27 -8.91 10.04
C TYR A 67 7.33 -7.92 9.37
N ALA A 68 7.22 -6.71 9.93
CA ALA A 68 6.37 -5.66 9.35
C ALA A 68 6.88 -5.25 7.97
N ALA A 69 8.19 -5.10 7.80
CA ALA A 69 8.78 -4.77 6.50
C ALA A 69 8.50 -5.85 5.45
N TRP A 70 8.67 -7.12 5.79
CA TRP A 70 8.32 -8.22 4.89
C TRP A 70 6.81 -8.25 4.60
N GLY A 71 5.98 -7.96 5.62
CA GLY A 71 4.54 -7.89 5.44
C GLY A 71 4.13 -6.79 4.47
N ILE A 72 4.78 -5.63 4.53
CA ILE A 72 4.54 -4.54 3.58
C ILE A 72 4.90 -4.96 2.16
N ILE A 73 6.05 -5.63 1.97
CA ILE A 73 6.46 -6.13 0.66
C ILE A 73 5.42 -7.12 0.12
N ALA A 74 4.99 -8.07 0.94
CA ALA A 74 3.96 -9.04 0.56
C ALA A 74 2.65 -8.36 0.20
N LEU A 75 2.24 -7.35 0.98
CA LEU A 75 1.02 -6.59 0.71
C LEU A 75 1.12 -5.84 -0.63
N LEU A 76 2.26 -5.21 -0.91
CA LEU A 76 2.46 -4.51 -2.18
C LEU A 76 2.35 -5.46 -3.37
N ILE A 77 2.90 -6.67 -3.25
CA ILE A 77 2.76 -7.69 -4.28
C ILE A 77 1.30 -8.07 -4.45
N ALA A 78 0.58 -8.25 -3.34
CA ALA A 78 -0.83 -8.66 -3.37
C ALA A 78 -1.74 -7.60 -3.97
N VAL A 79 -1.44 -6.30 -3.78
CA VAL A 79 -2.27 -5.22 -4.33
C VAL A 79 -1.82 -4.75 -5.72
N PHE A 80 -0.73 -5.29 -6.25
CA PHE A 80 -0.24 -4.93 -7.59
C PHE A 80 -1.32 -5.12 -8.66
N PRO A 81 -2.10 -6.22 -8.67
CA PRO A 81 -3.19 -6.39 -9.64
C PRO A 81 -4.22 -5.26 -9.61
N ALA A 82 -4.49 -4.68 -8.43
CA ALA A 82 -5.41 -3.54 -8.33
C ALA A 82 -4.84 -2.30 -9.04
N ASN A 83 -3.54 -2.04 -8.90
CA ASN A 83 -2.90 -0.94 -9.60
C ASN A 83 -2.89 -1.14 -11.12
N VAL A 84 -2.64 -2.36 -11.59
CA VAL A 84 -2.72 -2.70 -13.02
C VAL A 84 -4.15 -2.50 -13.52
N TYR A 85 -5.14 -2.97 -12.77
CA TYR A 85 -6.55 -2.80 -13.11
C TYR A 85 -6.93 -1.32 -13.20
N HIS A 86 -6.46 -0.51 -12.25
CA HIS A 86 -6.71 0.94 -12.25
C HIS A 86 -6.12 1.59 -13.50
N PHE A 87 -4.90 1.20 -13.89
CA PHE A 87 -4.26 1.70 -15.11
C PHE A 87 -5.07 1.32 -16.35
N GLN A 88 -5.49 0.05 -16.46
CA GLN A 88 -6.31 -0.42 -17.58
C GLN A 88 -7.63 0.36 -17.70
N LYS A 89 -8.27 0.62 -16.56
CA LYS A 89 -9.48 1.41 -16.50
C LYS A 89 -9.26 2.84 -16.99
N SER A 90 -8.12 3.44 -16.61
CA SER A 90 -7.74 4.78 -17.03
C SER A 90 -7.51 4.86 -18.53
N LEU A 91 -6.90 3.83 -19.12
CA LEU A 91 -6.70 3.74 -20.57
C LEU A 91 -8.04 3.74 -21.31
N LYS A 92 -9.00 2.95 -20.83
CA LYS A 92 -10.34 2.88 -21.45
C LYS A 92 -11.08 4.21 -21.38
N LYS A 93 -10.97 4.91 -20.24
CA LYS A 93 -11.64 6.19 -20.03
C LYS A 93 -10.87 7.38 -20.57
N LYS A 94 -9.60 7.18 -20.95
CA LYS A 94 -8.68 8.23 -21.38
C LYS A 94 -8.53 9.35 -20.34
N LYS A 95 -8.60 8.98 -19.04
CA LYS A 95 -8.45 9.89 -17.90
C LYS A 95 -7.41 9.36 -16.93
N TYR A 96 -6.57 10.26 -16.41
CA TYR A 96 -5.58 9.96 -15.37
C TYR A 96 -4.57 8.88 -15.78
N VAL A 97 -4.33 8.72 -17.09
CA VAL A 97 -3.45 7.66 -17.63
C VAL A 97 -2.03 7.81 -17.07
N VAL A 98 -1.48 9.04 -17.09
CA VAL A 98 -0.12 9.29 -16.61
C VAL A 98 -0.01 8.99 -15.11
N GLY A 99 -0.98 9.46 -14.31
CA GLY A 99 -0.98 9.24 -12.87
C GLY A 99 -1.02 7.76 -12.50
N THR A 100 -1.87 6.98 -13.17
CA THR A 100 -1.98 5.54 -12.88
C THR A 100 -0.78 4.75 -13.41
N LEU A 101 -0.19 5.19 -14.52
CA LEU A 101 1.03 4.57 -15.04
C LEU A 101 2.21 4.77 -14.09
N ILE A 102 2.36 5.98 -13.53
CA ILE A 102 3.44 6.30 -12.60
C ILE A 102 3.33 5.47 -11.31
N ARG A 103 2.12 5.10 -10.87
CA ARG A 103 1.92 4.29 -9.68
C ARG A 103 2.57 2.91 -9.76
N LEU A 104 2.72 2.35 -10.96
CA LEU A 104 3.31 1.03 -11.12
C LEU A 104 4.81 1.01 -10.73
N PRO A 105 5.67 1.89 -11.26
CA PRO A 105 7.06 1.94 -10.81
C PRO A 105 7.21 2.44 -9.36
N ILE A 106 6.33 3.35 -8.90
CA ILE A 106 6.34 3.80 -7.51
C ILE A 106 6.13 2.63 -6.56
N GLN A 107 5.27 1.69 -6.91
CA GLN A 107 5.05 0.50 -6.09
C GLN A 107 6.33 -0.32 -5.93
N LEU A 108 7.13 -0.45 -6.99
CA LEU A 108 8.43 -1.11 -6.90
C LEU A 108 9.40 -0.35 -5.99
N LEU A 109 9.38 0.99 -6.06
CA LEU A 109 10.19 1.83 -5.17
C LEU A 109 9.76 1.67 -3.71
N LEU A 110 8.47 1.55 -3.45
CA LEU A 110 7.95 1.31 -2.10
C LEU A 110 8.43 -0.04 -1.57
N MET A 111 8.46 -1.07 -2.41
CA MET A 111 8.98 -2.39 -2.03
C MET A 111 10.46 -2.32 -1.67
N TYR A 112 11.26 -1.60 -2.46
CA TYR A 112 12.67 -1.39 -2.18
C TYR A 112 12.86 -0.63 -0.86
N TRP A 113 12.05 0.39 -0.64
CA TRP A 113 12.07 1.18 0.59
C TRP A 113 11.76 0.30 1.81
N ALA A 114 10.72 -0.53 1.73
CA ALA A 114 10.38 -1.46 2.80
C ALA A 114 11.52 -2.46 3.05
N TYR A 115 12.19 -2.91 2.01
CA TYR A 115 13.32 -3.82 2.13
C TYR A 115 14.45 -3.22 2.98
N SER A 116 14.60 -1.91 2.98
CA SER A 116 15.63 -1.24 3.78
C SER A 116 15.43 -1.42 5.29
N PHE A 117 14.24 -1.85 5.72
CA PHE A 117 13.93 -2.11 7.13
C PHE A 117 13.87 -3.61 7.48
N VAL A 118 14.17 -4.47 6.54
CA VAL A 118 14.17 -5.93 6.75
C VAL A 118 15.35 -6.43 7.63
#